data_39dbe16d31114795045ee4106178947a
#
_entry.id   39dbe16d31114795045ee4106178947a
#
_cell.length_a   1.000
_cell.length_b   1.000
_cell.length_c   1.000
_cell.angle_alpha   90.00
_cell.angle_beta   90.00
_cell.angle_gamma   90.00
#
_symmetry.space_group_name_H-M   'P 1'
#
loop_
_entity.id
_entity.type
_entity.pdbx_description
1 polymer ?
#
loop_
_entity_poly.entity_id
_entity_poly.type
_entity_poly.pdbx_seq_one_letter_code
_entity_poly.pdbx_strand_id
1 'polypeptide(L)'
;MAQPFAAIGRQLALTEAEVIARLEALRDAVILPRIGVIVRHRALGWRSNAMVVFDVEPGKVSAAGQALARVPGINLCYRRTRYADAWPYNLYCMVHARSRSDAFATLADARRAADLDDVPMQVLFSQRCYKQTGALIKPREAA
;
A
#
# COMPACT_ATOMS: atom_id res chain seq x y z
N MET A 1 4.66 8.43 21.96
CA MET A 1 6.01 8.13 22.52
C MET A 1 6.95 9.18 21.96
N ALA A 2 7.55 10.01 22.82
CA ALA A 2 8.35 11.18 22.36
C ALA A 2 9.76 10.80 21.87
N GLN A 3 10.30 9.67 22.31
CA GLN A 3 11.64 9.17 21.95
C GLN A 3 11.60 7.69 21.62
N PRO A 4 11.20 7.31 20.39
CA PRO A 4 11.00 5.91 20.02
C PRO A 4 12.32 5.12 19.99
N PHE A 5 13.41 5.71 19.56
CA PHE A 5 14.72 5.03 19.47
C PHE A 5 15.34 4.81 20.84
N ALA A 6 15.18 5.73 21.79
CA ALA A 6 15.57 5.52 23.17
C ALA A 6 14.77 4.38 23.82
N ALA A 7 13.49 4.22 23.46
CA ALA A 7 12.69 3.10 23.96
C ALA A 7 13.17 1.75 23.42
N ILE A 8 13.58 1.69 22.15
CA ILE A 8 14.21 0.50 21.55
C ILE A 8 15.56 0.23 22.21
N GLY A 9 16.37 1.28 22.42
CA GLY A 9 17.67 1.18 23.06
C GLY A 9 17.59 0.52 24.43
N ARG A 10 16.64 0.93 25.26
CA ARG A 10 16.42 0.31 26.59
C ARG A 10 16.13 -1.20 26.53
N GLN A 11 15.43 -1.67 25.50
CA GLN A 11 15.14 -3.10 25.32
C GLN A 11 16.34 -3.92 24.88
N LEU A 12 17.29 -3.28 24.19
CA LEU A 12 18.46 -3.90 23.58
C LEU A 12 19.77 -3.64 24.34
N ALA A 13 19.72 -2.95 25.48
CA ALA A 13 20.88 -2.45 26.22
C ALA A 13 21.80 -1.58 25.35
N LEU A 14 21.22 -0.72 24.51
CA LEU A 14 21.90 0.22 23.64
C LEU A 14 21.49 1.67 23.98
N THR A 15 22.37 2.61 23.68
CA THR A 15 22.03 4.04 23.67
C THR A 15 21.16 4.38 22.46
N GLU A 16 20.43 5.49 22.53
CA GLU A 16 19.66 5.98 21.39
C GLU A 16 20.54 6.23 20.14
N ALA A 17 21.73 6.78 20.35
CA ALA A 17 22.71 7.03 19.27
C ALA A 17 23.15 5.72 18.59
N GLU A 18 23.41 4.67 19.33
CA GLU A 18 23.76 3.37 18.78
C GLU A 18 22.61 2.75 17.99
N VAL A 19 21.37 2.90 18.45
CA VAL A 19 20.19 2.44 17.71
C VAL A 19 20.07 3.18 16.36
N ILE A 20 20.24 4.50 16.36
CA ILE A 20 20.19 5.31 15.15
C ILE A 20 21.31 4.90 14.17
N ALA A 21 22.55 4.81 14.64
CA ALA A 21 23.69 4.40 13.81
C ALA A 21 23.49 3.02 13.18
N ARG A 22 22.94 2.04 13.93
CA ARG A 22 22.61 0.71 13.39
C ARG A 22 21.50 0.75 12.33
N LEU A 23 20.47 1.59 12.53
CA LEU A 23 19.40 1.76 11.54
C LEU A 23 19.93 2.42 10.25
N GLU A 24 20.83 3.38 10.37
CA GLU A 24 21.52 4.00 9.22
C GLU A 24 22.34 2.97 8.45
N ALA A 25 23.14 2.15 9.15
CA ALA A 25 23.90 1.08 8.53
C ALA A 25 23.01 0.06 7.80
N LEU A 26 21.86 -0.32 8.38
CA LEU A 26 20.89 -1.21 7.72
C LEU A 26 20.23 -0.56 6.50
N ARG A 27 20.00 0.75 6.54
CA ARG A 27 19.48 1.50 5.39
C ARG A 27 20.52 1.55 4.27
N ASP A 28 21.77 1.84 4.58
CA ASP A 28 22.85 1.95 3.62
C ASP A 28 23.19 0.59 2.99
N ALA A 29 23.01 -0.50 3.74
CA ALA A 29 23.11 -1.87 3.23
C ALA A 29 21.86 -2.33 2.45
N VAL A 30 20.87 -1.45 2.23
CA VAL A 30 19.59 -1.76 1.54
C VAL A 30 18.79 -2.90 2.20
N ILE A 31 19.13 -3.28 3.43
CA ILE A 31 18.37 -4.26 4.24
C ILE A 31 17.07 -3.63 4.73
N LEU A 32 17.14 -2.34 5.08
CA LEU A 32 16.01 -1.53 5.50
C LEU A 32 15.83 -0.35 4.55
N PRO A 33 15.19 -0.54 3.39
CA PRO A 33 15.16 0.47 2.33
C PRO A 33 14.39 1.74 2.72
N ARG A 34 13.50 1.66 3.71
CA ARG A 34 12.80 2.83 4.26
C ARG A 34 12.29 2.56 5.68
N ILE A 35 12.25 3.64 6.48
CA ILE A 35 11.54 3.69 7.75
C ILE A 35 10.34 4.63 7.58
N GLY A 36 9.18 4.24 8.10
CA GLY A 36 7.98 5.05 8.01
C GLY A 36 7.07 4.85 9.21
N VAL A 37 6.14 5.76 9.37
CA VAL A 37 5.11 5.72 10.42
C VAL A 37 3.78 5.29 9.81
N ILE A 38 3.11 4.33 10.42
CA ILE A 38 1.73 3.99 10.04
C ILE A 38 0.80 5.00 10.70
N VAL A 39 0.27 5.91 9.88
CA VAL A 39 -0.64 6.95 10.34
C VAL A 39 -2.09 6.44 10.29
N ARG A 40 -2.87 6.74 11.32
CA ARG A 40 -4.32 6.51 11.32
C ARG A 40 -5.01 7.53 10.42
N HIS A 41 -4.93 7.34 9.11
CA HIS A 41 -5.37 8.25 8.07
C HIS A 41 -6.85 8.66 8.19
N ARG A 42 -7.73 7.79 8.71
CA ARG A 42 -9.15 8.12 8.96
C ARG A 42 -9.33 9.25 9.97
N ALA A 43 -8.48 9.31 11.00
CA ALA A 43 -8.49 10.41 11.98
C ALA A 43 -8.05 11.75 11.37
N LEU A 44 -7.28 11.71 10.29
CA LEU A 44 -6.85 12.88 9.52
C LEU A 44 -7.82 13.26 8.39
N GLY A 45 -9.03 12.69 8.38
CA GLY A 45 -10.05 13.02 7.40
C GLY A 45 -10.02 12.18 6.11
N TRP A 46 -9.04 11.30 5.91
CA TRP A 46 -8.96 10.39 4.76
C TRP A 46 -9.82 9.16 5.02
N ARG A 47 -11.15 9.32 4.82
CA ARG A 47 -12.15 8.33 5.23
C ARG A 47 -12.61 7.42 4.10
N SER A 48 -12.29 7.75 2.85
CA SER A 48 -12.72 7.02 1.66
C SER A 48 -11.56 6.25 1.04
N ASN A 49 -11.38 5.00 1.50
CA ASN A 49 -10.41 4.08 0.94
C ASN A 49 -11.13 3.08 0.07
N ALA A 50 -10.76 3.01 -1.19
CA ALA A 50 -11.30 2.07 -2.15
C ALA A 50 -10.22 1.16 -2.70
N MET A 51 -10.46 -0.16 -2.66
CA MET A 51 -9.77 -1.10 -3.53
C MET A 51 -10.56 -1.17 -4.83
N VAL A 52 -9.91 -0.87 -5.94
CA VAL A 52 -10.47 -1.00 -7.28
C VAL A 52 -9.82 -2.19 -7.95
N VAL A 53 -10.65 -3.02 -8.56
CA VAL A 53 -10.22 -4.24 -9.24
C VAL A 53 -10.71 -4.22 -10.68
N PHE A 54 -9.83 -4.62 -11.61
CA PHE A 54 -10.10 -4.61 -13.04
C PHE A 54 -9.85 -5.99 -13.64
N ASP A 55 -10.69 -6.37 -14.59
CA ASP A 55 -10.50 -7.54 -15.44
C ASP A 55 -9.82 -7.13 -16.75
N VAL A 56 -8.50 -7.02 -16.71
CA VAL A 56 -7.69 -6.55 -17.85
C VAL A 56 -7.21 -7.73 -18.68
N GLU A 57 -7.23 -7.60 -19.98
CA GLU A 57 -6.65 -8.57 -20.90
C GLU A 57 -5.19 -8.90 -20.52
N PRO A 58 -4.77 -10.18 -20.49
CA PRO A 58 -3.45 -10.60 -20.01
C PRO A 58 -2.27 -9.86 -20.65
N GLY A 59 -2.35 -9.55 -21.94
CA GLY A 59 -1.31 -8.81 -22.68
C GLY A 59 -1.19 -7.33 -22.30
N LYS A 60 -2.26 -6.73 -21.77
CA LYS A 60 -2.33 -5.30 -21.44
C LYS A 60 -2.09 -4.98 -19.97
N VAL A 61 -2.17 -5.99 -19.07
CA VAL A 61 -2.09 -5.80 -17.60
C VAL A 61 -0.85 -5.04 -17.16
N SER A 62 0.32 -5.33 -17.74
CA SER A 62 1.57 -4.72 -17.32
C SER A 62 1.61 -3.23 -17.67
N ALA A 63 1.20 -2.87 -18.89
CA ALA A 63 1.16 -1.47 -19.33
C ALA A 63 0.12 -0.67 -18.53
N ALA A 64 -1.07 -1.22 -18.33
CA ALA A 64 -2.14 -0.61 -17.55
C ALA A 64 -1.70 -0.41 -16.08
N GLY A 65 -1.05 -1.41 -15.47
CA GLY A 65 -0.54 -1.31 -14.12
C GLY A 65 0.53 -0.23 -13.95
N GLN A 66 1.45 -0.09 -14.91
CA GLN A 66 2.46 0.97 -14.91
C GLN A 66 1.83 2.36 -15.08
N ALA A 67 0.80 2.48 -15.91
CA ALA A 67 0.08 3.73 -16.09
C ALA A 67 -0.67 4.13 -14.81
N LEU A 68 -1.43 3.21 -14.21
CA LEU A 68 -2.11 3.43 -12.92
C LEU A 68 -1.14 3.84 -11.80
N ALA A 69 0.03 3.22 -11.72
CA ALA A 69 1.01 3.51 -10.67
C ALA A 69 1.58 4.95 -10.74
N ARG A 70 1.43 5.64 -11.86
CA ARG A 70 1.86 7.04 -12.03
C ARG A 70 0.78 8.06 -11.68
N VAL A 71 -0.46 7.62 -11.50
CA VAL A 71 -1.59 8.53 -11.25
C VAL A 71 -1.55 9.02 -9.79
N PRO A 72 -1.58 10.34 -9.55
CA PRO A 72 -1.70 10.89 -8.22
C PRO A 72 -2.98 10.38 -7.53
N GLY A 73 -2.86 9.95 -6.26
CA GLY A 73 -3.98 9.37 -5.50
C GLY A 73 -4.10 7.85 -5.60
N ILE A 74 -3.36 7.20 -6.50
CA ILE A 74 -3.15 5.74 -6.47
C ILE A 74 -1.93 5.45 -5.59
N ASN A 75 -2.15 4.74 -4.48
CA ASN A 75 -1.10 4.48 -3.49
C ASN A 75 -0.48 3.10 -3.61
N LEU A 76 -1.23 2.14 -4.13
CA LEU A 76 -0.80 0.77 -4.35
C LEU A 76 -1.39 0.28 -5.66
N CYS A 77 -0.60 -0.46 -6.43
CA CYS A 77 -1.06 -1.10 -7.66
C CYS A 77 -0.32 -2.42 -7.84
N TYR A 78 -1.07 -3.52 -8.04
CA TYR A 78 -0.47 -4.83 -8.31
C TYR A 78 -1.31 -5.69 -9.21
N ARG A 79 -0.61 -6.55 -9.94
CA ARG A 79 -1.18 -7.69 -10.65
C ARG A 79 -1.35 -8.87 -9.69
N ARG A 80 -2.49 -9.58 -9.81
CA ARG A 80 -2.74 -10.86 -9.14
C ARG A 80 -3.23 -11.90 -10.14
N THR A 81 -3.06 -13.15 -9.81
CA THR A 81 -3.65 -14.24 -10.57
C THR A 81 -5.17 -14.18 -10.48
N ARG A 82 -5.86 -14.38 -11.59
CA ARG A 82 -7.31 -14.54 -11.63
C ARG A 82 -7.70 -15.83 -10.90
N TYR A 83 -8.84 -15.81 -10.26
CA TYR A 83 -9.46 -17.01 -9.70
C TYR A 83 -10.68 -17.34 -10.55
N ALA A 84 -10.41 -17.92 -11.73
CA ALA A 84 -11.37 -18.37 -12.75
C ALA A 84 -12.80 -17.77 -12.60
N ASP A 85 -13.83 -18.60 -12.59
CA ASP A 85 -15.23 -18.15 -12.64
C ASP A 85 -15.74 -17.39 -11.40
N ALA A 86 -15.01 -17.46 -10.27
CA ALA A 86 -15.42 -16.81 -9.03
C ALA A 86 -14.91 -15.34 -8.92
N TRP A 87 -13.71 -15.03 -9.49
CA TRP A 87 -13.09 -13.72 -9.35
C TRP A 87 -12.17 -13.41 -10.53
N PRO A 88 -12.68 -12.79 -11.60
CA PRO A 88 -11.96 -12.62 -12.87
C PRO A 88 -10.90 -11.51 -12.83
N TYR A 89 -10.88 -10.68 -11.79
CA TYR A 89 -10.03 -9.50 -11.73
C TYR A 89 -8.56 -9.84 -11.52
N ASN A 90 -7.68 -9.16 -12.27
CA ASN A 90 -6.25 -9.41 -12.26
C ASN A 90 -5.38 -8.17 -12.02
N LEU A 91 -5.95 -6.96 -12.06
CA LEU A 91 -5.26 -5.72 -11.75
C LEU A 91 -5.98 -5.02 -10.60
N TYR A 92 -5.23 -4.59 -9.61
CA TYR A 92 -5.73 -4.03 -8.35
C TYR A 92 -5.05 -2.71 -8.07
N CYS A 93 -5.80 -1.70 -7.68
CA CYS A 93 -5.21 -0.47 -7.14
C CYS A 93 -5.97 0.03 -5.91
N MET A 94 -5.27 0.81 -5.08
CA MET A 94 -5.84 1.46 -3.89
C MET A 94 -5.92 2.95 -4.12
N VAL A 95 -7.12 3.48 -3.94
CA VAL A 95 -7.41 4.92 -3.94
C VAL A 95 -7.67 5.36 -2.52
N HIS A 96 -6.95 6.39 -2.05
CA HIS A 96 -7.21 7.04 -0.78
C HIS A 96 -7.74 8.44 -1.03
N ALA A 97 -8.91 8.76 -0.47
CA ALA A 97 -9.56 10.06 -0.64
C ALA A 97 -10.27 10.52 0.64
N ARG A 98 -10.64 11.78 0.69
CA ARG A 98 -11.42 12.33 1.82
C ARG A 98 -12.90 11.98 1.71
N SER A 99 -13.43 11.97 0.50
CA SER A 99 -14.81 11.63 0.19
C SER A 99 -14.91 10.54 -0.88
N ARG A 100 -16.10 9.95 -1.04
CA ARG A 100 -16.36 9.02 -2.14
C ARG A 100 -16.31 9.71 -3.50
N SER A 101 -16.79 10.95 -3.58
CA SER A 101 -16.75 11.77 -4.80
C SER A 101 -15.31 11.99 -5.25
N ASP A 102 -14.38 12.32 -4.33
CA ASP A 102 -12.96 12.48 -4.65
C ASP A 102 -12.33 11.16 -5.11
N ALA A 103 -12.73 10.05 -4.47
CA ALA A 103 -12.25 8.72 -4.87
C ALA A 103 -12.69 8.38 -6.30
N PHE A 104 -13.94 8.66 -6.66
CA PHE A 104 -14.45 8.44 -8.02
C PHE A 104 -13.82 9.39 -9.05
N ALA A 105 -13.53 10.65 -8.68
CA ALA A 105 -12.82 11.56 -9.55
C ALA A 105 -11.39 11.06 -9.85
N THR A 106 -10.65 10.68 -8.81
CA THR A 106 -9.32 10.06 -8.97
C THR A 106 -9.38 8.79 -9.84
N LEU A 107 -10.41 7.96 -9.64
CA LEU A 107 -10.59 6.74 -10.42
C LEU A 107 -10.89 7.04 -11.88
N ALA A 108 -11.70 8.05 -12.19
CA ALA A 108 -11.98 8.45 -13.57
C ALA A 108 -10.71 8.90 -14.29
N ASP A 109 -9.86 9.69 -13.64
CA ASP A 109 -8.58 10.10 -14.19
C ASP A 109 -7.63 8.89 -14.39
N ALA A 110 -7.61 7.98 -13.42
CA ALA A 110 -6.80 6.77 -13.47
C ALA A 110 -7.20 5.85 -14.63
N ARG A 111 -8.51 5.66 -14.85
CA ARG A 111 -9.03 4.84 -15.96
C ARG A 111 -8.62 5.41 -17.32
N ARG A 112 -8.79 6.71 -17.52
CA ARG A 112 -8.37 7.39 -18.76
C ARG A 112 -6.86 7.27 -18.99
N ALA A 113 -6.06 7.51 -17.96
CA ALA A 113 -4.59 7.43 -18.05
C ALA A 113 -4.07 6.02 -18.37
N ALA A 114 -4.81 4.99 -18.01
CA ALA A 114 -4.44 3.59 -18.17
C ALA A 114 -5.18 2.87 -19.31
N ASP A 115 -6.00 3.59 -20.11
CA ASP A 115 -6.85 3.03 -21.17
C ASP A 115 -7.77 1.90 -20.65
N LEU A 116 -8.46 2.17 -19.52
CA LEU A 116 -9.32 1.23 -18.83
C LEU A 116 -10.81 1.67 -18.80
N ASP A 117 -11.23 2.58 -19.65
CA ASP A 117 -12.58 3.14 -19.60
C ASP A 117 -13.67 2.09 -19.90
N ASP A 118 -13.40 1.15 -20.78
CA ASP A 118 -14.31 0.06 -21.15
C ASP A 118 -14.02 -1.26 -20.45
N VAL A 119 -13.06 -1.27 -19.52
CA VAL A 119 -12.65 -2.50 -18.83
C VAL A 119 -13.57 -2.79 -17.63
N PRO A 120 -14.09 -4.03 -17.50
CA PRO A 120 -14.90 -4.43 -16.35
C PRO A 120 -14.14 -4.21 -15.03
N MET A 121 -14.82 -3.56 -14.07
CA MET A 121 -14.22 -3.26 -12.78
C MET A 121 -15.23 -3.35 -11.63
N GLN A 122 -14.69 -3.42 -10.41
CA GLN A 122 -15.44 -3.21 -9.17
C GLN A 122 -14.71 -2.26 -8.24
N VAL A 123 -15.49 -1.49 -7.45
CA VAL A 123 -14.98 -0.56 -6.44
C VAL A 123 -15.42 -1.03 -5.07
N LEU A 124 -14.46 -1.41 -4.24
CA LEU A 124 -14.69 -1.98 -2.91
C LEU A 124 -14.27 -0.95 -1.85
N PHE A 125 -15.24 -0.23 -1.28
CA PHE A 125 -14.96 0.72 -0.22
C PHE A 125 -14.76 0.03 1.14
N SER A 126 -13.68 0.39 1.83
CA SER A 126 -13.42 -0.09 3.18
C SER A 126 -14.43 0.51 4.17
N GLN A 127 -15.22 -0.33 4.82
CA GLN A 127 -16.21 0.08 5.82
C GLN A 127 -15.63 0.13 7.23
N ARG A 128 -14.95 -0.94 7.67
CA ARG A 128 -14.40 -1.09 9.02
C ARG A 128 -13.00 -1.71 8.96
N CYS A 129 -12.07 -1.10 9.68
CA CYS A 129 -10.74 -1.66 9.91
C CYS A 129 -10.76 -2.44 11.23
N TYR A 130 -10.53 -3.74 11.17
CA TYR A 130 -10.42 -4.60 12.36
C TYR A 130 -9.00 -4.66 12.89
N LYS A 131 -8.00 -4.63 12.00
CA LYS A 131 -6.58 -4.66 12.36
C LYS A 131 -5.75 -3.98 11.27
N GLN A 132 -4.80 -3.17 11.68
CA GLN A 132 -3.80 -2.56 10.80
C GLN A 132 -2.45 -2.56 11.53
N THR A 133 -1.60 -3.50 11.16
CA THR A 133 -0.23 -3.64 11.70
C THR A 133 0.71 -3.93 10.54
N GLY A 134 2.00 -3.61 10.70
CA GLY A 134 3.04 -4.10 9.81
C GLY A 134 3.20 -5.63 9.90
N ALA A 135 3.82 -6.23 8.89
CA ALA A 135 4.21 -7.63 8.93
C ALA A 135 5.23 -7.86 10.05
N LEU A 136 5.01 -8.89 10.86
CA LEU A 136 5.99 -9.33 11.85
C LEU A 136 6.93 -10.32 11.18
N ILE A 137 8.18 -9.92 11.04
CA ILE A 137 9.24 -10.82 10.56
C ILE A 137 9.80 -11.52 11.80
N LYS A 138 9.45 -12.79 11.98
CA LYS A 138 10.09 -13.64 13.01
C LYS A 138 11.41 -14.18 12.46
N PRO A 139 12.45 -14.31 13.31
CA PRO A 139 13.63 -15.09 12.95
C PRO A 139 13.19 -16.49 12.51
N ARG A 140 13.78 -17.00 11.42
CA ARG A 140 13.58 -18.38 11.01
C ARG A 140 14.21 -19.25 12.10
N GLU A 141 13.44 -20.04 12.82
CA GLU A 141 13.99 -21.07 13.68
C GLU A 141 14.87 -21.97 12.81
N ALA A 142 16.16 -22.06 13.18
CA ALA A 142 17.07 -22.97 12.49
C ALA A 142 16.54 -24.40 12.71
N ALA A 143 16.25 -25.09 11.61
CA ALA A 143 15.87 -26.49 11.63
C ALA A 143 17.08 -27.35 11.95
#